data_f362e0db9ec67b6d27adb5bb7d02b0e5
#
_entry.id   f362e0db9ec67b6d27adb5bb7d02b0e5
#
_cell.length_a   1.000
_cell.length_b   1.000
_cell.length_c   1.000
_cell.angle_alpha   90.00
_cell.angle_beta   90.00
_cell.angle_gamma   90.00
#
_symmetry.space_group_name_H-M   'P 1'
#
loop_
_entity.id
_entity.type
_entity.pdbx_description
1 polymer ?
#
loop_
_entity_poly.entity_id
_entity_poly.type
_entity_poly.pdbx_seq_one_letter_code
_entity_poly.pdbx_strand_id
1 'polypeptide(L)'
;MSPGKEKRLGEENLHATFYRSNGIPIIGQIETPGTAEAGDTLWLDENTMLIGRGFRTNTNGAEQVKDILNSIGVKCYIFDLPFYLGRNACLHLMSLISMVDTMSALVFKPLLPVGLWKLLIKKNINIISAPEREFYQSDTLSTNVLALAPG
;
A
#
# COMPACT_ATOMS: atom_id res chain seq x y z
N MET A 1 -2.36 -12.17 -0.65
CA MET A 1 -3.29 -11.03 -0.68
C MET A 1 -4.61 -11.50 -1.28
N SER A 2 -5.76 -11.01 -0.82
CA SER A 2 -7.08 -11.37 -1.33
C SER A 2 -7.66 -10.14 -2.04
N PRO A 3 -7.91 -10.18 -3.37
CA PRO A 3 -8.27 -8.98 -4.11
C PRO A 3 -9.66 -8.45 -3.72
N GLY A 4 -9.78 -7.12 -3.61
CA GLY A 4 -11.05 -6.44 -3.38
C GLY A 4 -11.92 -6.27 -4.63
N LYS A 5 -11.41 -6.67 -5.80
CA LYS A 5 -12.11 -6.62 -7.08
C LYS A 5 -12.55 -8.02 -7.49
N GLU A 6 -13.87 -8.26 -7.58
CA GLU A 6 -14.45 -9.58 -7.89
C GLU A 6 -13.85 -10.27 -9.12
N LYS A 7 -13.56 -9.49 -10.19
CA LYS A 7 -12.96 -10.03 -11.42
C LYS A 7 -11.54 -10.59 -11.24
N ARG A 8 -10.90 -10.35 -10.09
CA ARG A 8 -9.55 -10.80 -9.76
C ARG A 8 -9.52 -11.93 -8.73
N LEU A 9 -10.68 -12.40 -8.27
CA LEU A 9 -10.77 -13.52 -7.34
C LEU A 9 -10.12 -14.77 -7.94
N GLY A 10 -9.27 -15.44 -7.16
CA GLY A 10 -8.49 -16.60 -7.58
C GLY A 10 -7.03 -16.28 -7.99
N GLU A 11 -6.69 -15.00 -8.26
CA GLU A 11 -5.28 -14.60 -8.52
C GLU A 11 -4.38 -14.97 -7.34
N GLU A 12 -4.88 -14.87 -6.11
CA GLU A 12 -4.16 -15.21 -4.89
C GLU A 12 -3.65 -16.67 -4.87
N ASN A 13 -4.42 -17.60 -5.43
CA ASN A 13 -4.04 -19.01 -5.51
C ASN A 13 -2.94 -19.24 -6.55
N LEU A 14 -2.98 -18.53 -7.67
CA LEU A 14 -1.94 -18.55 -8.69
C LEU A 14 -0.63 -18.01 -8.13
N HIS A 15 -0.67 -16.86 -7.44
CA HIS A 15 0.50 -16.30 -6.77
C HIS A 15 1.06 -17.24 -5.69
N ALA A 16 0.20 -17.85 -4.87
CA ALA A 16 0.64 -18.80 -3.86
C ALA A 16 1.33 -20.01 -4.47
N THR A 17 0.79 -20.54 -5.57
CA THR A 17 1.40 -21.66 -6.31
C THR A 17 2.77 -21.26 -6.87
N PHE A 18 2.87 -20.09 -7.49
CA PHE A 18 4.13 -19.55 -8.01
C PHE A 18 5.20 -19.39 -6.92
N TYR A 19 4.83 -18.78 -5.78
CA TYR A 19 5.79 -18.58 -4.68
C TYR A 19 6.28 -19.91 -4.11
N ARG A 20 5.39 -20.87 -3.87
CA ARG A 20 5.77 -22.19 -3.38
C ARG A 20 6.70 -22.94 -4.34
N SER A 21 6.40 -22.90 -5.65
CA SER A 21 7.24 -23.55 -6.67
C SER A 21 8.63 -22.94 -6.81
N ASN A 22 8.81 -21.68 -6.37
CA ASN A 22 10.10 -20.99 -6.37
C ASN A 22 10.76 -20.94 -4.98
N GLY A 23 10.27 -21.72 -4.01
CA GLY A 23 10.86 -21.79 -2.67
C GLY A 23 10.68 -20.52 -1.83
N ILE A 24 9.75 -19.62 -2.22
CA ILE A 24 9.47 -18.39 -1.49
C ILE A 24 8.44 -18.72 -0.39
N PRO A 25 8.77 -18.51 0.89
CA PRO A 25 7.88 -18.83 1.99
C PRO A 25 6.64 -17.92 2.01
N ILE A 26 5.49 -18.51 2.27
CA ILE A 26 4.25 -17.78 2.51
C ILE A 26 4.04 -17.69 4.03
N ILE A 27 4.11 -16.48 4.57
CA ILE A 27 4.00 -16.22 6.03
C ILE A 27 2.56 -16.13 6.52
N GLY A 28 1.59 -15.96 5.61
CA GLY A 28 0.18 -15.89 5.96
C GLY A 28 -0.72 -15.74 4.74
N GLN A 29 -2.01 -15.93 4.96
CA GLN A 29 -3.06 -15.78 3.96
C GLN A 29 -4.17 -14.90 4.52
N ILE A 30 -4.82 -14.12 3.67
CA ILE A 30 -5.97 -13.29 4.05
C ILE A 30 -7.22 -14.12 3.86
N GLU A 31 -7.95 -14.33 4.95
CA GLU A 31 -9.18 -15.10 4.99
C GLU A 31 -10.42 -14.22 4.81
N THR A 32 -11.46 -14.77 4.22
CA THR A 32 -12.76 -14.09 4.07
C THR A 32 -13.34 -13.72 5.44
N PRO A 33 -13.98 -12.54 5.59
CA PRO A 33 -14.34 -11.57 4.54
C PRO A 33 -13.26 -10.51 4.27
N GLY A 34 -12.01 -10.74 4.69
CA GLY A 34 -10.90 -9.81 4.48
C GLY A 34 -10.52 -9.69 2.99
N THR A 35 -10.32 -8.46 2.54
CA THR A 35 -9.71 -8.16 1.25
C THR A 35 -8.50 -7.27 1.46
N ALA A 36 -7.40 -7.55 0.75
CA ALA A 36 -6.18 -6.75 0.79
C ALA A 36 -5.46 -6.82 -0.56
N GLU A 37 -5.15 -5.66 -1.13
CA GLU A 37 -4.41 -5.54 -2.38
C GLU A 37 -3.01 -4.96 -2.13
N ALA A 38 -2.02 -5.41 -2.90
CA ALA A 38 -0.61 -5.01 -2.72
C ALA A 38 -0.40 -3.50 -2.91
N GLY A 39 -1.19 -2.85 -3.79
CA GLY A 39 -1.16 -1.41 -3.98
C GLY A 39 -1.51 -0.58 -2.74
N ASP A 40 -2.13 -1.20 -1.74
CA ASP A 40 -2.46 -0.58 -0.45
C ASP A 40 -1.41 -0.86 0.64
N THR A 41 -0.27 -1.47 0.29
CA THR A 41 0.82 -1.73 1.23
C THR A 41 2.11 -1.06 0.76
N LEU A 42 2.84 -0.42 1.67
CA LEU A 42 4.10 0.25 1.39
C LEU A 42 5.08 0.05 2.53
N TRP A 43 6.27 -0.46 2.24
CA TRP A 43 7.38 -0.48 3.18
C TRP A 43 7.93 0.94 3.37
N LEU A 44 7.86 1.46 4.60
CA LEU A 44 8.45 2.75 4.94
C LEU A 44 9.94 2.59 5.30
N ASP A 45 10.26 1.49 5.96
CA ASP A 45 11.59 0.99 6.27
C ASP A 45 11.52 -0.53 6.45
N GLU A 46 12.64 -1.20 6.69
CA GLU A 46 12.74 -2.66 6.83
C GLU A 46 11.86 -3.26 7.96
N ASN A 47 11.41 -2.46 8.91
CA ASN A 47 10.64 -2.89 10.07
C ASN A 47 9.27 -2.19 10.17
N THR A 48 8.89 -1.38 9.17
CA THR A 48 7.67 -0.59 9.22
C THR A 48 6.88 -0.70 7.91
N MET A 49 5.65 -1.20 8.00
CA MET A 49 4.70 -1.27 6.89
C MET A 49 3.57 -0.26 7.07
N LEU A 50 3.25 0.46 6.00
CA LEU A 50 2.05 1.30 5.88
C LEU A 50 0.97 0.50 5.16
N ILE A 51 -0.28 0.60 5.62
CA ILE A 51 -1.44 -0.10 5.05
C ILE A 51 -2.53 0.92 4.80
N GLY A 52 -2.96 1.06 3.55
CA GLY A 52 -4.11 1.85 3.15
C GLY A 52 -5.40 1.04 3.30
N ARG A 53 -6.38 1.58 4.01
CA ARG A 53 -7.71 1.01 4.12
C ARG A 53 -8.69 1.80 3.26
N GLY A 54 -9.40 1.12 2.37
CA GLY A 54 -10.28 1.76 1.42
C GLY A 54 -11.22 0.77 0.74
N PHE A 55 -11.55 1.02 -0.53
CA PHE A 55 -12.46 0.16 -1.28
C PHE A 55 -11.86 -1.20 -1.67
N ARG A 56 -10.52 -1.30 -1.74
CA ARG A 56 -9.81 -2.50 -2.17
C ARG A 56 -9.29 -3.33 -1.01
N THR A 57 -8.83 -2.65 0.03
CA THR A 57 -8.41 -3.26 1.29
C THR A 57 -9.41 -2.86 2.37
N ASN A 58 -10.23 -3.80 2.81
CA ASN A 58 -11.22 -3.54 3.84
C ASN A 58 -10.61 -3.62 5.25
N THR A 59 -11.40 -3.27 6.27
CA THR A 59 -10.94 -3.28 7.68
C THR A 59 -10.41 -4.65 8.09
N ASN A 60 -11.15 -5.71 7.76
CA ASN A 60 -10.78 -7.08 8.12
C ASN A 60 -9.46 -7.50 7.46
N GLY A 61 -9.30 -7.21 6.16
CA GLY A 61 -8.06 -7.50 5.45
C GLY A 61 -6.87 -6.71 5.96
N ALA A 62 -7.04 -5.41 6.25
CA ALA A 62 -5.98 -4.57 6.80
C ALA A 62 -5.50 -5.05 8.18
N GLU A 63 -6.41 -5.44 9.07
CA GLU A 63 -6.05 -5.99 10.38
C GLU A 63 -5.38 -7.36 10.25
N GLN A 64 -5.84 -8.25 9.37
CA GLN A 64 -5.16 -9.53 9.13
C GLN A 64 -3.74 -9.32 8.60
N VAL A 65 -3.52 -8.40 7.64
CA VAL A 65 -2.16 -8.07 7.17
C VAL A 65 -1.29 -7.59 8.31
N LYS A 66 -1.81 -6.69 9.15
CA LYS A 66 -1.11 -6.16 10.31
C LYS A 66 -0.75 -7.26 11.31
N ASP A 67 -1.68 -8.17 11.63
CA ASP A 67 -1.45 -9.25 12.61
C ASP A 67 -0.39 -10.24 12.09
N ILE A 68 -0.45 -10.63 10.81
CA ILE A 68 0.56 -11.48 10.18
C ILE A 68 1.94 -10.82 10.24
N LEU A 69 2.06 -9.55 9.89
CA LEU A 69 3.34 -8.84 9.88
C LEU A 69 3.85 -8.57 11.30
N ASN A 70 2.97 -8.23 12.24
CA ASN A 70 3.35 -8.05 13.65
C ASN A 70 3.92 -9.34 14.25
N SER A 71 3.42 -10.53 13.85
CA SER A 71 3.91 -11.81 14.34
C SER A 71 5.38 -12.10 13.97
N ILE A 72 5.89 -11.40 12.96
CA ILE A 72 7.30 -11.48 12.52
C ILE A 72 8.10 -10.22 12.85
N GLY A 73 7.59 -9.36 13.75
CA GLY A 73 8.30 -8.18 14.25
C GLY A 73 8.16 -6.91 13.42
N VAL A 74 7.34 -6.91 12.37
CA VAL A 74 7.11 -5.73 11.54
C VAL A 74 6.01 -4.86 12.12
N LYS A 75 6.29 -3.59 12.37
CA LYS A 75 5.32 -2.62 12.85
C LYS A 75 4.43 -2.09 11.74
N CYS A 76 3.12 -2.18 11.91
CA CYS A 76 2.16 -1.75 10.89
C CYS A 76 1.36 -0.51 11.33
N TYR A 77 1.11 0.40 10.38
CA TYR A 77 0.24 1.54 10.55
C TYR A 77 -0.85 1.51 9.48
N ILE A 78 -2.12 1.56 9.91
CA ILE A 78 -3.29 1.57 9.02
C ILE A 78 -3.78 3.01 8.89
N PHE A 79 -4.04 3.45 7.65
CA PHE A 79 -4.60 4.76 7.34
C PHE A 79 -5.82 4.63 6.44
N ASP A 80 -6.89 5.34 6.77
CA ASP A 80 -8.05 5.44 5.88
C ASP A 80 -7.69 6.28 4.66
N LEU A 81 -7.89 5.70 3.48
CA LEU A 81 -7.72 6.41 2.22
C LEU A 81 -8.92 7.33 1.98
N PRO A 82 -8.71 8.51 1.39
CA PRO A 82 -9.80 9.42 1.10
C PRO A 82 -10.74 8.87 0.03
N PHE A 83 -11.99 9.32 0.07
CA PHE A 83 -12.92 9.09 -1.03
C PHE A 83 -12.44 9.87 -2.26
N TYR A 84 -12.22 9.17 -3.38
CA TYR A 84 -11.82 9.78 -4.65
C TYR A 84 -12.55 9.08 -5.80
N LEU A 85 -13.41 9.82 -6.50
CA LEU A 85 -14.18 9.36 -7.67
C LEU A 85 -14.94 8.03 -7.49
N GLY A 86 -15.13 7.58 -6.24
CA GLY A 86 -15.91 6.39 -5.90
C GLY A 86 -15.18 5.05 -6.09
N ARG A 87 -15.96 3.97 -5.93
CA ARG A 87 -15.44 2.59 -5.89
C ARG A 87 -14.75 2.13 -7.19
N ASN A 88 -15.13 2.71 -8.33
CA ASN A 88 -14.57 2.34 -9.63
C ASN A 88 -13.20 2.98 -9.88
N ALA A 89 -12.88 4.07 -9.20
CA ALA A 89 -11.56 4.66 -9.25
C ALA A 89 -10.56 3.75 -8.52
N CYS A 90 -9.39 3.59 -9.11
CA CYS A 90 -8.33 2.78 -8.52
C CYS A 90 -7.43 3.67 -7.68
N LEU A 91 -7.93 4.16 -6.53
CA LEU A 91 -7.09 4.88 -5.57
C LEU A 91 -6.56 3.89 -4.54
N HIS A 92 -5.27 3.60 -4.61
CA HIS A 92 -4.51 2.83 -3.62
C HIS A 92 -3.62 3.75 -2.77
N LEU A 93 -3.03 3.20 -1.72
CA LEU A 93 -2.00 3.91 -0.95
C LEU A 93 -0.83 4.33 -1.87
N MET A 94 -0.40 3.45 -2.78
CA MET A 94 0.65 3.75 -3.77
C MET A 94 0.28 4.82 -4.80
N SER A 95 -1.01 5.16 -4.94
CA SER A 95 -1.43 6.35 -5.69
C SER A 95 -1.14 7.66 -4.96
N LEU A 96 -0.84 7.62 -3.67
CA LEU A 96 -0.62 8.80 -2.83
C LEU A 96 0.81 8.96 -2.36
N ILE A 97 1.56 7.85 -2.28
CA ILE A 97 2.93 7.82 -1.77
C ILE A 97 3.72 6.64 -2.32
N SER A 98 4.97 6.87 -2.68
CA SER A 98 6.00 5.82 -2.87
C SER A 98 7.31 6.28 -2.27
N MET A 99 8.05 5.34 -1.68
CA MET A 99 9.43 5.62 -1.26
C MET A 99 10.33 5.63 -2.50
N VAL A 100 11.10 6.69 -2.65
CA VAL A 100 12.07 6.85 -3.75
C VAL A 100 13.52 6.73 -3.27
N ASP A 101 13.70 6.78 -1.95
CA ASP A 101 14.96 6.55 -1.25
C ASP A 101 14.64 6.11 0.19
N THR A 102 15.65 5.69 0.95
CA THR A 102 15.50 5.26 2.36
C THR A 102 14.84 6.31 3.25
N MET A 103 15.08 7.60 2.97
CA MET A 103 14.54 8.73 3.74
C MET A 103 13.78 9.74 2.88
N SER A 104 13.35 9.36 1.67
CA SER A 104 12.62 10.27 0.77
C SER A 104 11.41 9.58 0.16
N ALA A 105 10.29 10.27 0.16
CA ALA A 105 9.02 9.82 -0.40
C ALA A 105 8.47 10.81 -1.43
N LEU A 106 8.04 10.30 -2.58
CA LEU A 106 7.21 11.03 -3.53
C LEU A 106 5.75 10.95 -3.07
N VAL A 107 5.11 12.09 -2.87
CA VAL A 107 3.81 12.17 -2.20
C VAL A 107 2.85 13.10 -2.94
N PHE A 108 1.61 12.66 -3.13
CA PHE A 108 0.52 13.53 -3.55
C PHE A 108 -0.19 14.11 -2.32
N LYS A 109 0.23 15.30 -1.91
CA LYS A 109 -0.21 15.96 -0.67
C LYS A 109 -1.72 16.20 -0.56
N PRO A 110 -2.46 16.64 -1.62
CA PRO A 110 -3.87 16.98 -1.50
C PRO A 110 -4.78 15.88 -0.99
N LEU A 111 -4.42 14.61 -1.22
CA LEU A 111 -5.20 13.44 -0.80
C LEU A 111 -4.52 12.61 0.30
N LEU A 112 -3.37 13.07 0.82
CA LEU A 112 -2.63 12.30 1.81
C LEU A 112 -3.37 12.30 3.17
N PRO A 113 -3.62 11.13 3.79
CA PRO A 113 -4.20 11.07 5.13
C PRO A 113 -3.37 11.86 6.15
N VAL A 114 -4.02 12.68 6.98
CA VAL A 114 -3.34 13.53 7.97
C VAL A 114 -2.48 12.71 8.94
N GLY A 115 -2.96 11.53 9.34
CA GLY A 115 -2.19 10.63 10.20
C GLY A 115 -0.90 10.15 9.54
N LEU A 116 -0.94 9.87 8.24
CA LEU A 116 0.25 9.48 7.47
C LEU A 116 1.22 10.66 7.36
N TRP A 117 0.74 11.85 7.02
CA TRP A 117 1.56 13.07 7.03
C TRP A 117 2.33 13.26 8.35
N LYS A 118 1.62 13.16 9.48
CA LYS A 118 2.23 13.29 10.81
C LYS A 118 3.30 12.21 11.08
N LEU A 119 3.08 10.99 10.60
CA LEU A 119 4.06 9.91 10.73
C LEU A 119 5.33 10.20 9.93
N LEU A 120 5.18 10.65 8.67
CA LEU A 120 6.32 10.99 7.80
C LEU A 120 7.18 12.10 8.42
N ILE A 121 6.54 13.17 8.93
CA ILE A 121 7.25 14.24 9.64
C ILE A 121 7.96 13.72 10.89
N LYS A 122 7.28 12.93 11.73
CA LYS A 122 7.86 12.34 12.93
C LYS A 122 9.09 11.46 12.64
N LYS A 123 9.08 10.79 11.48
CA LYS A 123 10.19 9.93 11.03
C LYS A 123 11.25 10.68 10.23
N ASN A 124 11.14 12.01 10.09
CA ASN A 124 12.03 12.86 9.32
C ASN A 124 12.17 12.43 7.84
N ILE A 125 11.10 11.89 7.24
CA ILE A 125 11.08 11.55 5.82
C ILE A 125 11.04 12.84 5.00
N ASN A 126 11.96 12.99 4.07
CA ASN A 126 11.97 14.06 3.09
C ASN A 126 10.79 13.88 2.11
N ILE A 127 9.93 14.87 1.99
CA ILE A 127 8.70 14.77 1.18
C ILE A 127 8.88 15.54 -0.13
N ILE A 128 8.94 14.79 -1.21
CA ILE A 128 8.92 15.31 -2.57
C ILE A 128 7.45 15.37 -3.02
N SER A 129 6.97 16.56 -3.37
CA SER A 129 5.58 16.73 -3.79
C SER A 129 5.39 16.38 -5.26
N ALA A 130 4.52 15.44 -5.56
CA ALA A 130 4.05 15.20 -6.93
C ALA A 130 3.24 16.41 -7.40
N PRO A 131 3.47 16.93 -8.63
CA PRO A 131 2.69 18.02 -9.18
C PRO A 131 1.23 17.59 -9.41
N GLU A 132 0.28 18.45 -9.05
CA GLU A 132 -1.15 18.15 -9.22
C GLU A 132 -1.51 17.83 -10.67
N ARG A 133 -0.94 18.58 -11.61
CA ARG A 133 -1.14 18.35 -13.04
C ARG A 133 -0.77 16.91 -13.46
N GLU A 134 0.39 16.43 -13.01
CA GLU A 134 0.87 15.08 -13.33
C GLU A 134 -0.03 14.00 -12.70
N PHE A 135 -0.48 14.24 -11.47
CA PHE A 135 -1.38 13.32 -10.78
C PHE A 135 -2.69 13.13 -11.55
N TYR A 136 -3.33 14.21 -11.98
CA TYR A 136 -4.60 14.14 -12.70
C TYR A 136 -4.43 13.66 -14.15
N GLN A 137 -3.34 14.01 -14.83
CA GLN A 137 -3.06 13.57 -16.21
C GLN A 137 -2.68 12.07 -16.30
N SER A 138 -2.05 11.54 -15.25
CA SER A 138 -1.66 10.12 -15.18
C SER A 138 -2.75 9.20 -14.63
N ASP A 139 -3.97 9.69 -14.42
CA ASP A 139 -5.06 8.94 -13.78
C ASP A 139 -4.64 8.34 -12.41
N THR A 140 -4.05 9.17 -11.56
CA THR A 140 -3.54 8.84 -10.21
C THR A 140 -2.27 7.97 -10.16
N LEU A 141 -1.57 7.80 -11.27
CA LEU A 141 -0.39 6.90 -11.33
C LEU A 141 0.96 7.61 -11.15
N SER A 142 1.00 8.96 -11.10
CA SER A 142 2.26 9.72 -11.05
C SER A 142 3.12 9.45 -9.81
N THR A 143 2.51 8.98 -8.72
CA THR A 143 3.22 8.61 -7.49
C THR A 143 3.53 7.11 -7.39
N ASN A 144 2.98 6.29 -8.30
CA ASN A 144 3.21 4.85 -8.30
C ASN A 144 4.52 4.52 -9.02
N VAL A 145 5.64 4.70 -8.32
CA VAL A 145 6.99 4.51 -8.83
C VAL A 145 7.72 3.40 -8.09
N LEU A 146 8.63 2.73 -8.77
CA LEU A 146 9.51 1.72 -8.21
C LEU A 146 10.95 2.26 -8.20
N ALA A 147 11.49 2.53 -7.03
CA ALA A 147 12.90 2.83 -6.86
C ALA A 147 13.74 1.55 -7.01
N LEU A 148 14.70 1.54 -7.94
CA LEU A 148 15.58 0.39 -8.17
C LEU A 148 16.81 0.42 -7.28
N ALA A 149 17.21 1.59 -6.81
CA ALA A 149 18.28 1.83 -5.85
C ALA A 149 18.05 3.18 -5.17
N PRO A 150 18.66 3.43 -4.01
CA PRO A 150 18.75 4.78 -3.44
C PRO A 150 19.44 5.72 -4.43
N GLY A 151 18.84 6.89 -4.69
CA GLY A 151 19.29 7.85 -5.71
C GLY A 151 19.89 9.11 -5.15
#